data_3a02600031f959a3f849dc773f18dd68
#
_entry.id   3a02600031f959a3f849dc773f18dd68
#
_cell.length_a   1.000
_cell.length_b   1.000
_cell.length_c   1.000
_cell.angle_alpha   90.00
_cell.angle_beta   90.00
_cell.angle_gamma   90.00
#
_symmetry.space_group_name_H-M   'P 1'
#
loop_
_entity.id
_entity.type
_entity.pdbx_description
1 polymer ?
#
loop_
_entity_poly.entity_id
_entity_poly.type
_entity_poly.pdbx_seq_one_letter_code
_entity_poly.pdbx_strand_id
1 'polypeptide(L)'
;MAYLTMTWYECISNFQHLLKIQTMIMAKEPPRQQTLSAPLHSFSDKQIHELSGGANRISQLHFLSFMQAQIDEIRALGRQRTAETYATALRSFARFLKGTDLLLDHFVPEVMMAYEAYLQSCGVCRNTSSFYMRNLRAVYNRAVWQGLTLQRHPFKYVYTGVAATLKRAIPIQDIQRLKQIDLSSRCKLAFARDMFLFSFYTRGMSFVDMAYLRKCDLCGTYLTYKRRKTRQTLHIKWEKNMRELVEKYDIPSSPYLLPIIKPDAMIDVRKQYLYASQNINRHLKLLGRELGFSNPLTLYVARHAWASIAKSKNIPLSVISEGMGHESEATTRIYLASLDTKAVDKANHLILKSLL
;
A
#
# COMPACT_ATOMS: atom_id res chain seq x y z
N MET A 1 22.57 26.79 9.25
CA MET A 1 22.02 25.50 8.83
C MET A 1 22.46 25.26 7.39
N ALA A 2 23.53 24.50 7.20
CA ALA A 2 24.04 24.16 5.89
C ALA A 2 23.52 22.76 5.52
N TYR A 3 22.58 22.69 4.60
CA TYR A 3 22.21 21.44 3.95
C TYR A 3 23.27 21.10 2.92
N LEU A 4 24.05 20.06 3.16
CA LEU A 4 24.98 19.46 2.20
C LEU A 4 24.16 18.93 1.02
N THR A 5 24.15 19.66 -0.07
CA THR A 5 23.75 19.16 -1.39
C THR A 5 24.88 18.29 -1.90
N MET A 6 24.80 16.98 -1.68
CA MET A 6 25.65 16.03 -2.39
C MET A 6 25.41 16.15 -3.88
N THR A 7 26.47 16.49 -4.62
CA THR A 7 26.39 16.63 -6.09
C THR A 7 26.25 15.25 -6.75
N TRP A 8 25.68 15.23 -7.94
CA TRP A 8 25.49 14.02 -8.77
C TRP A 8 26.82 13.24 -8.97
N TYR A 9 27.94 13.95 -8.99
CA TYR A 9 29.29 13.39 -9.05
C TYR A 9 29.71 12.61 -7.79
N GLU A 10 29.33 13.05 -6.61
CA GLU A 10 29.60 12.34 -5.35
C GLU A 10 28.79 11.05 -5.22
N CYS A 11 27.54 11.03 -5.71
CA CYS A 11 26.76 9.80 -5.80
C CYS A 11 27.38 8.77 -6.75
N ILE A 12 27.93 9.23 -7.90
CA ILE A 12 28.63 8.36 -8.86
C ILE A 12 29.95 7.87 -8.30
N SER A 13 30.71 8.72 -7.60
CA SER A 13 31.97 8.36 -6.95
C SER A 13 31.73 7.32 -5.85
N ASN A 14 30.73 7.48 -5.01
CA ASN A 14 30.34 6.50 -3.98
C ASN A 14 29.87 5.18 -4.61
N PHE A 15 29.17 5.23 -5.75
CA PHE A 15 28.77 4.01 -6.47
C PHE A 15 29.96 3.29 -7.11
N GLN A 16 30.94 4.02 -7.65
CA GLN A 16 32.20 3.43 -8.14
C GLN A 16 33.05 2.88 -7.00
N HIS A 17 33.00 3.52 -5.83
CA HIS A 17 33.63 2.98 -4.61
C HIS A 17 32.94 1.68 -4.16
N LEU A 18 31.61 1.60 -4.23
CA LEU A 18 30.85 0.38 -3.95
C LEU A 18 31.12 -0.74 -4.96
N LEU A 19 31.28 -0.41 -6.25
CA LEU A 19 31.72 -1.36 -7.28
C LEU A 19 33.15 -1.85 -7.02
N LYS A 20 34.07 -0.97 -6.57
CA LYS A 20 35.43 -1.37 -6.12
C LYS A 20 35.38 -2.24 -4.88
N ILE A 21 34.52 -1.94 -3.90
CA ILE A 21 34.29 -2.80 -2.73
C ILE A 21 33.73 -4.15 -3.17
N GLN A 22 32.83 -4.20 -4.12
CA GLN A 22 32.29 -5.42 -4.70
C GLN A 22 33.40 -6.24 -5.38
N THR A 23 34.28 -5.58 -6.13
CA THR A 23 35.46 -6.21 -6.76
C THR A 23 36.48 -6.66 -5.73
N MET A 24 36.71 -5.90 -4.65
CA MET A 24 37.58 -6.28 -3.54
C MET A 24 37.03 -7.44 -2.69
N ILE A 25 35.71 -7.51 -2.51
CA ILE A 25 35.06 -8.63 -1.81
C ILE A 25 35.16 -9.92 -2.64
N MET A 26 35.08 -9.81 -3.97
CA MET A 26 35.28 -10.94 -4.90
C MET A 26 36.71 -11.46 -4.90
N ALA A 27 37.70 -10.63 -4.51
CA ALA A 27 39.12 -10.99 -4.50
C ALA A 27 39.60 -11.59 -3.17
N LYS A 28 38.79 -11.64 -2.12
CA LYS A 28 39.14 -12.28 -0.84
C LYS A 28 38.45 -13.62 -0.70
N GLU A 29 39.14 -14.70 -0.95
CA GLU A 29 38.69 -16.05 -0.56
C GLU A 29 38.52 -16.14 0.97
N PRO A 30 37.42 -16.82 1.45
CA PRO A 30 37.21 -17.00 2.88
C PRO A 30 38.26 -17.96 3.45
N PRO A 31 38.73 -17.75 4.70
CA PRO A 31 39.66 -18.67 5.37
C PRO A 31 38.97 -20.02 5.61
N ARG A 32 39.74 -21.09 5.36
CA ARG A 32 39.33 -22.48 5.62
C ARG A 32 38.95 -22.65 7.10
N GLN A 33 37.71 -23.03 7.35
CA GLN A 33 37.26 -23.41 8.69
C GLN A 33 37.82 -24.79 9.07
N GLN A 34 38.47 -24.86 10.22
CA GLN A 34 38.87 -26.11 10.87
C GLN A 34 37.64 -26.86 11.39
N THR A 35 37.55 -28.12 11.06
CA THR A 35 36.49 -29.06 11.46
C THR A 35 36.64 -29.41 12.94
N LEU A 36 35.59 -29.13 13.74
CA LEU A 36 35.35 -29.75 15.04
C LEU A 36 34.45 -30.97 14.84
N SER A 37 34.97 -32.15 15.16
CA SER A 37 34.33 -33.44 15.07
C SER A 37 33.39 -33.69 16.25
N ALA A 38 32.09 -33.96 15.96
CA ALA A 38 31.18 -34.67 16.85
C ALA A 38 30.50 -35.81 16.07
N PRO A 39 30.16 -36.97 16.67
CA PRO A 39 29.82 -38.17 15.93
C PRO A 39 28.34 -38.10 15.44
N LEU A 40 28.13 -38.28 14.14
CA LEU A 40 26.84 -38.41 13.49
C LEU A 40 26.56 -39.88 13.18
N HIS A 41 25.35 -40.32 13.56
CA HIS A 41 24.77 -41.60 13.16
C HIS A 41 24.66 -41.66 11.62
N SER A 42 24.95 -42.85 11.09
CA SER A 42 25.09 -43.23 9.70
C SER A 42 23.98 -42.82 8.77
N PHE A 43 24.25 -41.88 7.90
CA PHE A 43 23.57 -41.71 6.61
C PHE A 43 24.44 -42.32 5.49
N SER A 44 23.84 -42.94 4.49
CA SER A 44 24.57 -43.58 3.38
C SER A 44 25.27 -42.52 2.52
N ASP A 45 26.48 -42.84 2.01
CA ASP A 45 27.30 -41.96 1.17
C ASP A 45 26.56 -41.34 -0.05
N LYS A 46 25.52 -42.00 -0.55
CA LYS A 46 24.67 -41.49 -1.63
C LYS A 46 23.83 -40.26 -1.21
N GLN A 47 23.33 -40.24 0.02
CA GLN A 47 22.54 -39.11 0.55
C GLN A 47 23.41 -37.90 0.91
N ILE A 48 24.68 -38.13 1.30
CA ILE A 48 25.65 -37.05 1.56
C ILE A 48 26.08 -36.39 0.25
N HIS A 49 26.20 -37.15 -0.84
CA HIS A 49 26.56 -36.61 -2.17
C HIS A 49 25.44 -35.78 -2.81
N GLU A 50 24.16 -36.09 -2.56
CA GLU A 50 23.02 -35.29 -3.01
C GLU A 50 22.87 -33.99 -2.19
N LEU A 51 23.19 -34.01 -0.90
CA LEU A 51 23.18 -32.84 -0.04
C LEU A 51 24.39 -31.89 -0.30
N SER A 52 25.56 -32.45 -0.66
CA SER A 52 26.71 -31.64 -1.02
C SER A 52 26.62 -31.01 -2.42
N GLY A 53 25.91 -31.66 -3.35
CA GLY A 53 25.61 -31.09 -4.67
C GLY A 53 24.69 -29.86 -4.60
N GLY A 54 23.87 -29.75 -3.54
CA GLY A 54 23.02 -28.59 -3.27
C GLY A 54 23.82 -27.35 -2.78
N ALA A 55 24.83 -27.56 -1.98
CA ALA A 55 25.62 -26.46 -1.40
C ALA A 55 26.38 -25.63 -2.46
N ASN A 56 26.84 -26.24 -3.54
CA ASN A 56 27.54 -25.54 -4.61
C ASN A 56 26.59 -24.80 -5.60
N ARG A 57 25.28 -25.11 -5.60
CA ARG A 57 24.27 -24.37 -6.36
C ARG A 57 23.72 -23.14 -5.60
N ILE A 58 23.79 -23.14 -4.28
CA ILE A 58 23.26 -22.07 -3.42
C ILE A 58 24.09 -20.79 -3.59
N SER A 59 25.40 -20.88 -3.86
CA SER A 59 26.29 -19.74 -4.00
C SER A 59 26.10 -18.87 -5.25
N GLN A 60 25.22 -19.24 -6.17
CA GLN A 60 25.01 -18.54 -7.45
C GLN A 60 23.61 -17.95 -7.63
N LEU A 61 22.76 -17.99 -6.59
CA LEU A 61 21.41 -17.44 -6.70
C LEU A 61 21.41 -15.92 -6.61
N HIS A 62 20.79 -15.30 -7.59
CA HIS A 62 20.69 -13.85 -7.73
C HIS A 62 19.36 -13.34 -7.18
N PHE A 63 19.36 -12.18 -6.51
CA PHE A 63 18.22 -11.66 -5.79
C PHE A 63 17.07 -11.20 -6.72
N LEU A 64 17.38 -10.48 -7.83
CA LEU A 64 16.35 -10.01 -8.74
C LEU A 64 15.63 -11.18 -9.41
N SER A 65 16.39 -12.18 -9.84
CA SER A 65 15.85 -13.40 -10.45
C SER A 65 14.99 -14.20 -9.46
N PHE A 66 15.44 -14.34 -8.21
CA PHE A 66 14.67 -14.96 -7.14
C PHE A 66 13.37 -14.18 -6.85
N MET A 67 13.45 -12.84 -6.75
CA MET A 67 12.28 -12.01 -6.53
C MET A 67 11.28 -12.09 -7.69
N GLN A 68 11.75 -12.18 -8.94
CA GLN A 68 10.87 -12.36 -10.09
C GLN A 68 10.12 -13.71 -10.01
N ALA A 69 10.81 -14.79 -9.68
CA ALA A 69 10.17 -16.10 -9.49
C ALA A 69 9.09 -16.07 -8.40
N GLN A 70 9.36 -15.37 -7.27
CA GLN A 70 8.36 -15.17 -6.22
C GLN A 70 7.14 -14.36 -6.68
N ILE A 71 7.34 -13.37 -7.56
CA ILE A 71 6.25 -12.57 -8.15
C ILE A 71 5.36 -13.47 -9.03
N ASP A 72 5.97 -14.34 -9.83
CA ASP A 72 5.24 -15.21 -10.75
C ASP A 72 4.46 -16.29 -9.99
N GLU A 73 5.03 -16.86 -8.94
CA GLU A 73 4.35 -17.78 -8.02
C GLU A 73 3.13 -17.09 -7.36
N ILE A 74 3.31 -15.91 -6.78
CA ILE A 74 2.23 -15.15 -6.15
C ILE A 74 1.12 -14.80 -7.16
N ARG A 75 1.50 -14.51 -8.41
CA ARG A 75 0.55 -14.23 -9.49
C ARG A 75 -0.25 -15.49 -9.88
N ALA A 76 0.40 -16.64 -9.97
CA ALA A 76 -0.25 -17.93 -10.23
C ALA A 76 -1.25 -18.30 -9.13
N LEU A 77 -0.97 -17.95 -7.86
CA LEU A 77 -1.89 -18.08 -6.73
C LEU A 77 -3.05 -17.05 -6.74
N GLY A 78 -3.22 -16.25 -7.80
CA GLY A 78 -4.29 -15.26 -7.93
C GLY A 78 -4.11 -14.00 -7.06
N ARG A 79 -2.98 -13.85 -6.35
CA ARG A 79 -2.71 -12.73 -5.44
C ARG A 79 -2.14 -11.52 -6.20
N GLN A 80 -2.84 -11.08 -7.25
CA GLN A 80 -2.39 -10.06 -8.21
C GLN A 80 -1.87 -8.77 -7.56
N ARG A 81 -2.59 -8.24 -6.54
CA ARG A 81 -2.17 -7.00 -5.88
C ARG A 81 -0.82 -7.13 -5.18
N THR A 82 -0.56 -8.26 -4.55
CA THR A 82 0.73 -8.53 -3.88
C THR A 82 1.85 -8.67 -4.92
N ALA A 83 1.59 -9.39 -6.02
CA ALA A 83 2.54 -9.51 -7.14
C ALA A 83 2.90 -8.15 -7.74
N GLU A 84 1.91 -7.26 -7.97
CA GLU A 84 2.15 -5.88 -8.45
C GLU A 84 3.00 -5.05 -7.48
N THR A 85 2.78 -5.24 -6.18
CA THR A 85 3.52 -4.56 -5.12
C THR A 85 4.99 -4.96 -5.15
N TYR A 86 5.26 -6.25 -5.23
CA TYR A 86 6.61 -6.79 -5.35
C TYR A 86 7.27 -6.38 -6.67
N ALA A 87 6.56 -6.47 -7.80
CA ALA A 87 7.07 -6.04 -9.09
C ALA A 87 7.44 -4.55 -9.12
N THR A 88 6.73 -3.71 -8.37
CA THR A 88 7.06 -2.29 -8.26
C THR A 88 8.37 -2.07 -7.49
N ALA A 89 8.58 -2.79 -6.38
CA ALA A 89 9.83 -2.75 -5.62
C ALA A 89 10.99 -3.33 -6.44
N LEU A 90 10.77 -4.45 -7.14
CA LEU A 90 11.75 -5.07 -8.03
C LEU A 90 12.24 -4.09 -9.10
N ARG A 91 11.33 -3.44 -9.84
CA ARG A 91 11.69 -2.46 -10.88
C ARG A 91 12.49 -1.28 -10.33
N SER A 92 12.15 -0.80 -9.12
CA SER A 92 12.89 0.28 -8.47
C SER A 92 14.30 -0.15 -8.10
N PHE A 93 14.47 -1.33 -7.52
CA PHE A 93 15.75 -1.87 -7.11
C PHE A 93 16.65 -2.24 -8.32
N ALA A 94 16.06 -2.87 -9.35
CA ALA A 94 16.77 -3.18 -10.61
C ALA A 94 17.31 -1.91 -11.31
N ARG A 95 16.55 -0.80 -11.24
CA ARG A 95 17.02 0.51 -11.76
C ARG A 95 18.23 1.02 -10.99
N PHE A 96 18.24 0.90 -9.66
CA PHE A 96 19.38 1.24 -8.83
C PHE A 96 20.61 0.40 -9.18
N LEU A 97 20.44 -0.90 -9.38
CA LEU A 97 21.48 -1.82 -9.78
C LEU A 97 21.87 -1.72 -11.27
N LYS A 98 21.26 -0.79 -12.03
CA LYS A 98 21.48 -0.61 -13.48
C LYS A 98 21.29 -1.88 -14.31
N GLY A 99 20.39 -2.76 -13.87
CA GLY A 99 20.10 -4.04 -14.52
C GLY A 99 21.04 -5.19 -14.18
N THR A 100 22.12 -4.94 -13.43
CA THR A 100 22.99 -6.00 -12.91
C THR A 100 22.30 -6.74 -11.77
N ASP A 101 22.23 -8.08 -11.80
CA ASP A 101 21.64 -8.82 -10.70
C ASP A 101 22.65 -9.00 -9.55
N LEU A 102 22.16 -9.03 -8.32
CA LEU A 102 22.96 -9.12 -7.10
C LEU A 102 22.86 -10.53 -6.51
N LEU A 103 23.98 -11.16 -6.20
CA LEU A 103 24.00 -12.42 -5.48
C LEU A 103 23.30 -12.29 -4.12
N LEU A 104 22.54 -13.30 -3.72
CA LEU A 104 21.84 -13.31 -2.41
C LEU A 104 22.82 -13.13 -1.24
N ASP A 105 24.02 -13.71 -1.33
CA ASP A 105 25.06 -13.56 -0.30
C ASP A 105 25.69 -12.18 -0.25
N HIS A 106 25.53 -11.36 -1.28
CA HIS A 106 25.98 -9.97 -1.31
C HIS A 106 24.89 -8.98 -0.91
N PHE A 107 23.74 -9.47 -0.44
CA PHE A 107 22.65 -8.64 0.05
C PHE A 107 22.94 -8.20 1.50
N VAL A 108 23.76 -7.17 1.65
CA VAL A 108 24.32 -6.66 2.92
C VAL A 108 23.77 -5.26 3.26
N PRO A 109 23.91 -4.80 4.52
CA PRO A 109 23.41 -3.49 4.96
C PRO A 109 23.88 -2.32 4.09
N GLU A 110 25.13 -2.34 3.65
CA GLU A 110 25.75 -1.27 2.85
C GLU A 110 25.01 -1.06 1.52
N VAL A 111 24.58 -2.14 0.87
CA VAL A 111 23.78 -2.08 -0.37
C VAL A 111 22.43 -1.44 -0.11
N MET A 112 21.78 -1.76 1.00
CA MET A 112 20.48 -1.19 1.36
C MET A 112 20.57 0.29 1.75
N MET A 113 21.64 0.68 2.46
CA MET A 113 21.93 2.08 2.78
C MET A 113 22.18 2.90 1.51
N ALA A 114 22.97 2.36 0.57
CA ALA A 114 23.22 3.00 -0.72
C ALA A 114 21.94 3.13 -1.55
N TYR A 115 21.06 2.11 -1.52
CA TYR A 115 19.77 2.17 -2.19
C TYR A 115 18.84 3.21 -1.56
N GLU A 116 18.82 3.35 -0.22
CA GLU A 116 18.05 4.40 0.45
C GLU A 116 18.54 5.80 0.06
N ALA A 117 19.86 6.03 0.04
CA ALA A 117 20.44 7.29 -0.41
C ALA A 117 20.11 7.59 -1.87
N TYR A 118 20.16 6.60 -2.76
CA TYR A 118 19.73 6.73 -4.15
C TYR A 118 18.24 7.14 -4.26
N LEU A 119 17.36 6.52 -3.49
CA LEU A 119 15.93 6.88 -3.49
C LEU A 119 15.71 8.31 -3.01
N GLN A 120 16.45 8.75 -2.00
CA GLN A 120 16.42 10.13 -1.51
C GLN A 120 16.89 11.12 -2.58
N SER A 121 18.00 10.84 -3.27
CA SER A 121 18.51 11.68 -4.36
C SER A 121 17.54 11.78 -5.54
N CYS A 122 16.74 10.73 -5.78
CA CYS A 122 15.66 10.73 -6.75
C CYS A 122 14.37 11.45 -6.28
N GLY A 123 14.37 12.08 -5.10
CA GLY A 123 13.21 12.77 -4.53
C GLY A 123 12.08 11.83 -4.07
N VAL A 124 12.38 10.55 -3.85
CA VAL A 124 11.38 9.58 -3.39
C VAL A 124 11.02 9.85 -1.93
N CYS A 125 9.74 10.04 -1.65
CA CYS A 125 9.28 10.31 -0.28
C CYS A 125 9.52 9.11 0.65
N ARG A 126 9.75 9.41 1.95
CA ARG A 126 10.14 8.44 2.98
C ARG A 126 9.22 7.22 3.08
N ASN A 127 7.90 7.40 2.92
CA ASN A 127 6.96 6.27 2.96
C ASN A 127 7.05 5.37 1.72
N THR A 128 7.40 5.92 0.55
CA THR A 128 7.62 5.13 -0.67
C THR A 128 8.95 4.37 -0.58
N SER A 129 10.02 4.99 -0.06
CA SER A 129 11.28 4.30 0.22
C SER A 129 11.06 3.13 1.19
N SER A 130 10.41 3.39 2.32
CA SER A 130 10.04 2.35 3.29
C SER A 130 9.18 1.24 2.68
N PHE A 131 8.27 1.58 1.77
CA PHE A 131 7.48 0.59 1.05
C PHE A 131 8.36 -0.34 0.22
N TYR A 132 9.33 0.19 -0.53
CA TYR A 132 10.27 -0.64 -1.27
C TYR A 132 11.10 -1.52 -0.33
N MET A 133 11.68 -0.94 0.73
CA MET A 133 12.49 -1.67 1.72
C MET A 133 11.72 -2.83 2.35
N ARG A 134 10.46 -2.63 2.74
CA ARG A 134 9.63 -3.70 3.33
C ARG A 134 9.34 -4.84 2.35
N ASN A 135 9.14 -4.54 1.07
CA ASN A 135 8.90 -5.58 0.06
C ASN A 135 10.18 -6.37 -0.23
N LEU A 136 11.32 -5.70 -0.38
CA LEU A 136 12.62 -6.36 -0.55
C LEU A 136 12.95 -7.23 0.67
N ARG A 137 12.73 -6.70 1.90
CA ARG A 137 12.92 -7.45 3.15
C ARG A 137 12.07 -8.72 3.22
N ALA A 138 10.81 -8.64 2.79
CA ALA A 138 9.93 -9.81 2.80
C ALA A 138 10.45 -10.91 1.86
N VAL A 139 10.96 -10.55 0.69
CA VAL A 139 11.55 -11.50 -0.27
C VAL A 139 12.88 -12.06 0.24
N TYR A 140 13.77 -11.19 0.77
CA TYR A 140 15.04 -11.62 1.33
C TYR A 140 14.84 -12.61 2.51
N ASN A 141 13.94 -12.28 3.45
CA ASN A 141 13.65 -13.17 4.57
C ASN A 141 13.08 -14.52 4.10
N ARG A 142 12.35 -14.56 2.97
CA ARG A 142 11.90 -15.83 2.38
C ARG A 142 13.08 -16.65 1.85
N ALA A 143 14.08 -16.02 1.21
CA ALA A 143 15.29 -16.68 0.78
C ALA A 143 16.09 -17.26 1.98
N VAL A 144 16.21 -16.49 3.06
CA VAL A 144 16.82 -16.96 4.32
C VAL A 144 16.04 -18.15 4.89
N TRP A 145 14.72 -18.06 4.96
CA TRP A 145 13.88 -19.15 5.47
C TRP A 145 13.97 -20.43 4.64
N GLN A 146 14.19 -20.31 3.32
CA GLN A 146 14.42 -21.44 2.41
C GLN A 146 15.86 -21.94 2.45
N GLY A 147 16.74 -21.41 3.29
CA GLY A 147 18.14 -21.80 3.39
C GLY A 147 19.02 -21.41 2.20
N LEU A 148 18.54 -20.48 1.34
CA LEU A 148 19.24 -20.04 0.13
C LEU A 148 20.35 -19.01 0.40
N THR A 149 20.39 -18.42 1.57
CA THR A 149 21.42 -17.50 2.06
C THR A 149 21.35 -17.40 3.58
N LEU A 150 22.44 -16.94 4.21
CA LEU A 150 22.49 -16.68 5.64
C LEU A 150 21.86 -15.32 5.97
N GLN A 151 21.32 -15.17 7.19
CA GLN A 151 20.76 -13.90 7.65
C GLN A 151 21.89 -12.87 7.91
N ARG A 152 21.99 -11.86 7.07
CA ARG A 152 22.96 -10.76 7.14
C ARG A 152 22.35 -9.44 7.63
N HIS A 153 21.08 -9.42 8.01
CA HIS A 153 20.33 -8.24 8.49
C HIS A 153 20.45 -6.99 7.60
N PRO A 154 20.26 -7.08 6.27
CA PRO A 154 20.54 -5.99 5.33
C PRO A 154 19.70 -4.74 5.59
N PHE A 155 18.54 -4.87 6.24
CA PHE A 155 17.63 -3.75 6.52
C PHE A 155 17.79 -3.13 7.92
N LYS A 156 18.88 -3.46 8.65
CA LYS A 156 19.09 -2.99 10.03
C LYS A 156 19.19 -1.47 10.14
N TYR A 157 19.81 -0.82 9.17
CA TYR A 157 20.13 0.62 9.22
C TYR A 157 19.29 1.48 8.27
N VAL A 158 18.29 0.91 7.58
CA VAL A 158 17.39 1.63 6.69
C VAL A 158 15.98 1.77 7.27
N TYR A 159 15.28 2.81 6.86
CA TYR A 159 13.94 3.06 7.37
C TYR A 159 12.90 2.12 6.77
N THR A 160 12.26 1.32 7.61
CA THR A 160 11.16 0.41 7.24
C THR A 160 9.84 0.70 7.95
N GLY A 161 9.75 1.82 8.65
CA GLY A 161 8.55 2.27 9.37
C GLY A 161 7.51 2.95 8.48
N VAL A 162 6.54 3.58 9.12
CA VAL A 162 5.50 4.40 8.48
C VAL A 162 5.58 5.81 9.06
N ALA A 163 6.02 6.77 8.25
CA ALA A 163 6.02 8.17 8.65
C ALA A 163 4.60 8.74 8.62
N ALA A 164 4.31 9.61 9.58
CA ALA A 164 3.04 10.32 9.63
C ALA A 164 2.82 11.13 8.35
N THR A 165 1.60 11.11 7.85
CA THR A 165 1.19 11.87 6.67
C THR A 165 0.07 12.83 7.03
N LEU A 166 0.05 13.99 6.39
CA LEU A 166 -1.05 14.94 6.53
C LEU A 166 -2.38 14.27 6.15
N LYS A 167 -3.38 14.44 7.02
CA LYS A 167 -4.73 13.92 6.77
C LYS A 167 -5.41 14.79 5.71
N ARG A 168 -6.06 14.13 4.76
CA ARG A 168 -6.74 14.78 3.62
C ARG A 168 -8.25 14.79 3.80
N ALA A 169 -8.75 14.74 5.04
CA ALA A 169 -10.18 14.85 5.28
C ALA A 169 -10.67 16.24 4.90
N ILE A 170 -11.87 16.32 4.33
CA ILE A 170 -12.58 17.57 4.08
C ILE A 170 -13.74 17.71 5.08
N PRO A 171 -14.10 18.92 5.50
CA PRO A 171 -15.20 19.16 6.42
C PRO A 171 -16.56 18.89 5.77
N ILE A 172 -17.61 18.77 6.60
CA ILE A 172 -18.96 18.47 6.13
C ILE A 172 -19.49 19.54 5.17
N GLN A 173 -19.12 20.81 5.38
CA GLN A 173 -19.50 21.93 4.51
C GLN A 173 -18.99 21.74 3.07
N ASP A 174 -17.78 21.24 2.91
CA ASP A 174 -17.21 20.96 1.59
C ASP A 174 -17.89 19.77 0.91
N ILE A 175 -18.35 18.78 1.68
CA ILE A 175 -19.16 17.68 1.15
C ILE A 175 -20.53 18.21 0.70
N GLN A 176 -21.12 19.15 1.44
CA GLN A 176 -22.38 19.80 1.06
C GLN A 176 -22.22 20.60 -0.24
N ARG A 177 -21.14 21.40 -0.36
CA ARG A 177 -20.80 22.13 -1.60
C ARG A 177 -20.61 21.17 -2.78
N LEU A 178 -19.89 20.07 -2.56
CA LEU A 178 -19.69 19.06 -3.59
C LEU A 178 -21.00 18.38 -4.01
N LYS A 179 -21.94 18.17 -3.07
CA LYS A 179 -23.27 17.60 -3.37
C LYS A 179 -24.12 18.56 -4.18
N GLN A 180 -24.06 19.86 -3.90
CA GLN A 180 -24.93 20.89 -4.47
C GLN A 180 -24.48 21.41 -5.83
N ILE A 181 -23.21 21.17 -6.23
CA ILE A 181 -22.70 21.68 -7.51
C ILE A 181 -23.52 21.14 -8.68
N ASP A 182 -23.97 22.03 -9.57
CA ASP A 182 -24.64 21.65 -10.81
C ASP A 182 -23.64 21.06 -11.82
N LEU A 183 -23.86 19.84 -12.21
CA LEU A 183 -23.07 19.10 -13.18
C LEU A 183 -23.94 18.46 -14.26
N SER A 184 -25.13 18.99 -14.51
CA SER A 184 -26.12 18.45 -15.49
C SER A 184 -25.51 18.30 -16.88
N SER A 185 -24.68 19.26 -17.31
CA SER A 185 -23.97 19.23 -18.61
C SER A 185 -22.64 18.47 -18.59
N ARG A 186 -22.18 17.96 -17.43
CA ARG A 186 -20.82 17.42 -17.21
C ARG A 186 -20.88 16.00 -16.64
N CYS A 187 -21.48 15.06 -17.38
CA CYS A 187 -21.81 13.71 -16.92
C CYS A 187 -20.62 12.93 -16.29
N LYS A 188 -19.38 13.07 -16.81
CA LYS A 188 -18.20 12.40 -16.23
C LYS A 188 -17.83 12.94 -14.87
N LEU A 189 -17.99 14.24 -14.64
CA LEU A 189 -17.75 14.86 -13.34
C LEU A 189 -18.86 14.55 -12.36
N ALA A 190 -20.12 14.55 -12.84
CA ALA A 190 -21.28 14.13 -12.07
C ALA A 190 -21.09 12.68 -11.55
N PHE A 191 -20.70 11.76 -12.42
CA PHE A 191 -20.45 10.38 -12.04
C PHE A 191 -19.32 10.27 -10.99
N ALA A 192 -18.23 11.01 -11.15
CA ALA A 192 -17.11 11.00 -10.20
C ALA A 192 -17.55 11.55 -8.82
N ARG A 193 -18.31 12.67 -8.79
CA ARG A 193 -18.93 13.21 -7.58
C ARG A 193 -19.82 12.17 -6.91
N ASP A 194 -20.68 11.54 -7.67
CA ASP A 194 -21.66 10.60 -7.14
C ASP A 194 -21.00 9.34 -6.58
N MET A 195 -19.91 8.86 -7.19
CA MET A 195 -19.11 7.76 -6.63
C MET A 195 -18.41 8.18 -5.31
N PHE A 196 -17.95 9.42 -5.19
CA PHE A 196 -17.41 9.94 -3.94
C PHE A 196 -18.50 9.99 -2.85
N LEU A 197 -19.69 10.51 -3.19
CA LEU A 197 -20.81 10.58 -2.26
C LEU A 197 -21.30 9.19 -1.85
N PHE A 198 -21.37 8.25 -2.77
CA PHE A 198 -21.71 6.86 -2.44
C PHE A 198 -20.72 6.25 -1.45
N SER A 199 -19.42 6.43 -1.69
CA SER A 199 -18.38 6.00 -0.73
C SER A 199 -18.59 6.65 0.64
N PHE A 200 -18.89 7.94 0.68
CA PHE A 200 -19.15 8.65 1.93
C PHE A 200 -20.42 8.13 2.65
N TYR A 201 -21.53 7.96 1.94
CA TYR A 201 -22.77 7.45 2.50
C TYR A 201 -22.62 6.01 3.03
N THR A 202 -21.81 5.21 2.39
CA THR A 202 -21.51 3.83 2.80
C THR A 202 -20.34 3.72 3.79
N ARG A 203 -20.19 4.70 4.69
CA ARG A 203 -19.19 4.74 5.76
C ARG A 203 -17.74 4.70 5.25
N GLY A 204 -17.48 5.31 4.11
CA GLY A 204 -16.16 5.30 3.48
C GLY A 204 -15.80 3.97 2.84
N MET A 205 -16.76 3.30 2.20
CA MET A 205 -16.51 2.07 1.45
C MET A 205 -15.39 2.27 0.45
N SER A 206 -14.48 1.30 0.37
CA SER A 206 -13.35 1.39 -0.56
C SER A 206 -13.82 1.22 -2.01
N PHE A 207 -13.16 1.89 -2.96
CA PHE A 207 -13.56 1.83 -4.36
C PHE A 207 -13.52 0.40 -4.93
N VAL A 208 -12.61 -0.43 -4.44
CA VAL A 208 -12.59 -1.83 -4.87
C VAL A 208 -13.82 -2.59 -4.39
N ASP A 209 -14.33 -2.28 -3.19
CA ASP A 209 -15.57 -2.90 -2.72
C ASP A 209 -16.76 -2.37 -3.52
N MET A 210 -16.85 -1.05 -3.75
CA MET A 210 -17.90 -0.43 -4.58
C MET A 210 -17.98 -1.02 -5.99
N ALA A 211 -16.83 -1.21 -6.64
CA ALA A 211 -16.77 -1.68 -8.02
C ALA A 211 -17.31 -3.11 -8.20
N TYR A 212 -17.19 -3.92 -7.16
CA TYR A 212 -17.62 -5.32 -7.19
C TYR A 212 -18.92 -5.58 -6.43
N LEU A 213 -19.61 -4.54 -5.93
CA LEU A 213 -20.95 -4.72 -5.35
C LEU A 213 -21.92 -5.28 -6.38
N ARG A 214 -22.72 -6.25 -5.96
CA ARG A 214 -23.77 -6.86 -6.76
C ARG A 214 -25.15 -6.42 -6.28
N LYS A 215 -26.13 -6.49 -7.16
CA LYS A 215 -27.54 -6.22 -6.79
C LYS A 215 -28.05 -7.18 -5.70
N CYS A 216 -27.58 -8.43 -5.72
CA CYS A 216 -27.91 -9.42 -4.67
C CYS A 216 -27.29 -9.13 -3.29
N ASP A 217 -26.29 -8.23 -3.20
CA ASP A 217 -25.76 -7.78 -1.92
C ASP A 217 -26.74 -6.86 -1.16
N LEU A 218 -27.77 -6.36 -1.86
CA LEU A 218 -28.84 -5.57 -1.27
C LEU A 218 -30.02 -6.48 -0.91
N CYS A 219 -30.17 -6.76 0.39
CA CYS A 219 -31.24 -7.59 0.93
C CYS A 219 -32.15 -6.76 1.83
N GLY A 220 -33.39 -6.49 1.39
CA GLY A 220 -34.36 -5.70 2.14
C GLY A 220 -33.85 -4.28 2.40
N THR A 221 -33.68 -3.93 3.66
CA THR A 221 -33.23 -2.61 4.11
C THR A 221 -31.73 -2.53 4.42
N TYR A 222 -30.95 -3.55 4.07
CA TYR A 222 -29.52 -3.60 4.33
C TYR A 222 -28.72 -3.97 3.09
N LEU A 223 -27.61 -3.25 2.90
CA LEU A 223 -26.53 -3.64 2.01
C LEU A 223 -25.52 -4.49 2.81
N THR A 224 -25.38 -5.76 2.43
CA THR A 224 -24.51 -6.71 3.10
C THR A 224 -23.41 -7.15 2.14
N TYR A 225 -22.16 -6.85 2.45
CA TYR A 225 -21.04 -7.21 1.60
C TYR A 225 -19.81 -7.64 2.39
N LYS A 226 -18.99 -8.46 1.77
CA LYS A 226 -17.70 -8.89 2.33
C LYS A 226 -16.57 -8.05 1.79
N ARG A 227 -15.87 -7.31 2.69
CA ARG A 227 -14.70 -6.50 2.29
C ARG A 227 -13.65 -7.33 1.59
N ARG A 228 -13.19 -6.88 0.44
CA ARG A 228 -12.18 -7.61 -0.35
C ARG A 228 -10.80 -7.62 0.32
N LYS A 229 -10.46 -6.58 1.10
CA LYS A 229 -9.17 -6.47 1.78
C LYS A 229 -9.07 -7.29 3.06
N THR A 230 -10.08 -7.24 3.93
CA THR A 230 -10.06 -7.82 5.29
C THR A 230 -10.94 -9.05 5.44
N ARG A 231 -11.76 -9.37 4.42
CA ARG A 231 -12.75 -10.46 4.44
C ARG A 231 -13.85 -10.30 5.49
N GLN A 232 -13.90 -9.19 6.19
CA GLN A 232 -14.95 -8.87 7.14
C GLN A 232 -16.26 -8.60 6.41
N THR A 233 -17.37 -9.14 6.92
CA THR A 233 -18.73 -8.84 6.45
C THR A 233 -19.21 -7.57 7.11
N LEU A 234 -19.76 -6.64 6.33
CA LEU A 234 -20.33 -5.39 6.80
C LEU A 234 -21.79 -5.32 6.40
N HIS A 235 -22.62 -4.82 7.33
CA HIS A 235 -24.05 -4.57 7.15
C HIS A 235 -24.27 -3.06 7.22
N ILE A 236 -24.75 -2.47 6.13
CA ILE A 236 -25.02 -1.04 6.03
C ILE A 236 -26.51 -0.84 5.79
N LYS A 237 -27.17 -0.12 6.68
CA LYS A 237 -28.56 0.26 6.49
C LYS A 237 -28.72 1.06 5.20
N TRP A 238 -29.68 0.65 4.37
CA TRP A 238 -29.88 1.23 3.04
C TRP A 238 -30.72 2.49 3.13
N GLU A 239 -30.04 3.64 3.09
CA GLU A 239 -30.66 4.95 3.26
C GLU A 239 -31.10 5.55 1.91
N LYS A 240 -32.03 6.50 1.97
CA LYS A 240 -32.61 7.19 0.80
C LYS A 240 -31.53 7.74 -0.16
N ASN A 241 -30.52 8.41 0.37
CA ASN A 241 -29.42 9.00 -0.44
C ASN A 241 -28.63 7.96 -1.24
N MET A 242 -28.48 6.75 -0.73
CA MET A 242 -27.81 5.65 -1.44
C MET A 242 -28.71 5.12 -2.54
N ARG A 243 -30.01 4.99 -2.26
CA ARG A 243 -31.01 4.49 -3.19
C ARG A 243 -31.13 5.39 -4.41
N GLU A 244 -31.38 6.69 -4.22
CA GLU A 244 -31.49 7.68 -5.28
C GLU A 244 -30.26 7.68 -6.19
N LEU A 245 -29.08 7.52 -5.61
CA LEU A 245 -27.83 7.49 -6.36
C LEU A 245 -27.70 6.22 -7.21
N VAL A 246 -28.06 5.06 -6.65
CA VAL A 246 -27.99 3.79 -7.39
C VAL A 246 -29.05 3.75 -8.50
N GLU A 247 -30.29 4.18 -8.22
CA GLU A 247 -31.39 4.25 -9.21
C GLU A 247 -31.02 5.13 -10.41
N LYS A 248 -30.28 6.23 -10.17
CA LYS A 248 -29.78 7.12 -11.24
C LYS A 248 -28.87 6.41 -12.24
N TYR A 249 -28.15 5.39 -11.80
CA TYR A 249 -27.13 4.69 -12.58
C TYR A 249 -27.47 3.22 -12.83
N ASP A 250 -28.66 2.77 -12.50
CA ASP A 250 -29.04 1.37 -12.65
C ASP A 250 -29.01 0.93 -14.12
N ILE A 251 -28.40 -0.22 -14.35
CA ILE A 251 -28.44 -0.94 -15.62
C ILE A 251 -29.13 -2.28 -15.34
N PRO A 252 -30.38 -2.47 -15.78
CA PRO A 252 -31.17 -3.65 -15.46
C PRO A 252 -30.48 -4.98 -15.78
N SER A 253 -29.78 -5.08 -16.91
CA SER A 253 -29.07 -6.27 -17.35
C SER A 253 -27.77 -6.54 -16.58
N SER A 254 -27.24 -5.56 -15.83
CA SER A 254 -25.99 -5.73 -15.09
C SER A 254 -26.22 -6.41 -13.74
N PRO A 255 -25.40 -7.40 -13.34
CA PRO A 255 -25.44 -7.96 -11.99
C PRO A 255 -24.83 -7.03 -10.94
N TYR A 256 -24.09 -5.99 -11.38
CA TYR A 256 -23.44 -5.03 -10.49
C TYR A 256 -24.37 -3.90 -10.06
N LEU A 257 -24.21 -3.46 -8.82
CA LEU A 257 -25.03 -2.37 -8.24
C LEU A 257 -24.68 -1.00 -8.83
N LEU A 258 -23.43 -0.80 -9.23
CA LEU A 258 -22.92 0.44 -9.83
C LEU A 258 -22.28 0.14 -11.19
N PRO A 259 -22.39 1.04 -12.19
CA PRO A 259 -21.91 0.80 -13.56
C PRO A 259 -20.40 1.01 -13.72
N ILE A 260 -19.62 0.53 -12.74
CA ILE A 260 -18.15 0.63 -12.73
C ILE A 260 -17.55 -0.50 -13.58
N ILE A 261 -18.12 -1.70 -13.47
CA ILE A 261 -17.74 -2.88 -14.25
C ILE A 261 -18.90 -3.22 -15.19
N LYS A 262 -18.58 -3.42 -16.45
CA LYS A 262 -19.50 -3.85 -17.51
C LYS A 262 -19.23 -5.32 -17.80
N PRO A 263 -20.19 -6.24 -17.54
CA PRO A 263 -19.98 -7.68 -17.72
C PRO A 263 -19.66 -8.04 -19.18
N ASP A 264 -20.32 -7.38 -20.14
CA ASP A 264 -20.22 -7.69 -21.56
C ASP A 264 -19.04 -7.00 -22.26
N ALA A 265 -18.18 -6.30 -21.53
CA ALA A 265 -17.02 -5.64 -22.13
C ALA A 265 -15.90 -6.66 -22.45
N MET A 266 -15.29 -6.53 -23.63
CA MET A 266 -14.12 -7.33 -24.05
C MET A 266 -12.88 -7.11 -23.17
N ILE A 267 -12.94 -6.14 -22.25
CA ILE A 267 -11.83 -5.76 -21.35
C ILE A 267 -11.96 -6.54 -20.05
N ASP A 268 -10.84 -7.10 -19.58
CA ASP A 268 -10.75 -7.76 -18.28
C ASP A 268 -11.30 -6.89 -17.14
N VAL A 269 -12.08 -7.50 -16.27
CA VAL A 269 -12.77 -6.84 -15.13
C VAL A 269 -11.81 -6.02 -14.25
N ARG A 270 -10.61 -6.53 -14.01
CA ARG A 270 -9.61 -5.83 -13.22
C ARG A 270 -9.08 -4.59 -13.94
N LYS A 271 -8.89 -4.65 -15.25
CA LYS A 271 -8.48 -3.49 -16.06
C LYS A 271 -9.57 -2.43 -16.05
N GLN A 272 -10.86 -2.83 -16.19
CA GLN A 272 -12.00 -1.91 -16.07
C GLN A 272 -11.98 -1.16 -14.73
N TYR A 273 -11.84 -1.89 -13.62
CA TYR A 273 -11.73 -1.31 -12.28
C TYR A 273 -10.57 -0.31 -12.19
N LEU A 274 -9.39 -0.65 -12.69
CA LEU A 274 -8.22 0.24 -12.65
C LEU A 274 -8.45 1.52 -13.46
N TYR A 275 -8.99 1.41 -14.67
CA TYR A 275 -9.32 2.58 -15.51
C TYR A 275 -10.39 3.46 -14.88
N ALA A 276 -11.45 2.86 -14.34
CA ALA A 276 -12.49 3.60 -13.64
C ALA A 276 -11.93 4.36 -12.43
N SER A 277 -11.10 3.70 -11.61
CA SER A 277 -10.43 4.32 -10.46
C SER A 277 -9.57 5.53 -10.85
N GLN A 278 -8.78 5.41 -11.91
CA GLN A 278 -7.93 6.50 -12.40
C GLN A 278 -8.78 7.66 -12.92
N ASN A 279 -9.79 7.37 -13.74
CA ASN A 279 -10.66 8.39 -14.33
C ASN A 279 -11.46 9.15 -13.27
N ILE A 280 -12.10 8.44 -12.33
CA ILE A 280 -12.85 9.06 -11.25
C ILE A 280 -11.96 9.95 -10.41
N ASN A 281 -10.77 9.47 -10.00
CA ASN A 281 -9.85 10.29 -9.21
C ASN A 281 -9.33 11.51 -9.97
N ARG A 282 -9.15 11.42 -11.30
CA ARG A 282 -8.80 12.57 -12.15
C ARG A 282 -9.91 13.62 -12.15
N HIS A 283 -11.17 13.20 -12.32
CA HIS A 283 -12.33 14.10 -12.31
C HIS A 283 -12.57 14.70 -10.92
N LEU A 284 -12.41 13.92 -9.85
CA LEU A 284 -12.50 14.44 -8.48
C LEU A 284 -11.45 15.51 -8.20
N LYS A 285 -10.21 15.33 -8.68
CA LYS A 285 -9.18 16.37 -8.55
C LYS A 285 -9.54 17.65 -9.29
N LEU A 286 -10.21 17.56 -10.44
CA LEU A 286 -10.72 18.73 -11.17
C LEU A 286 -11.79 19.43 -10.34
N LEU A 287 -12.79 18.71 -9.88
CA LEU A 287 -13.87 19.25 -9.03
C LEU A 287 -13.31 19.90 -7.75
N GLY A 288 -12.35 19.25 -7.10
CA GLY A 288 -11.74 19.82 -5.89
C GLY A 288 -11.03 21.15 -6.16
N ARG A 289 -10.39 21.32 -7.33
CA ARG A 289 -9.78 22.61 -7.74
C ARG A 289 -10.84 23.66 -8.03
N GLU A 290 -11.89 23.32 -8.77
CA GLU A 290 -12.99 24.23 -9.09
C GLU A 290 -13.74 24.73 -7.84
N LEU A 291 -13.86 23.86 -6.83
CA LEU A 291 -14.45 24.20 -5.53
C LEU A 291 -13.47 24.89 -4.56
N GLY A 292 -12.19 25.07 -4.96
CA GLY A 292 -11.17 25.72 -4.13
C GLY A 292 -10.73 24.89 -2.92
N PHE A 293 -10.79 23.55 -2.99
CA PHE A 293 -10.33 22.70 -1.90
C PHE A 293 -8.81 22.72 -1.79
N SER A 294 -8.29 22.91 -0.58
CA SER A 294 -6.84 22.99 -0.31
C SER A 294 -6.09 21.69 -0.61
N ASN A 295 -6.78 20.54 -0.53
CA ASN A 295 -6.19 19.24 -0.80
C ASN A 295 -6.83 18.58 -2.03
N PRO A 296 -6.07 17.83 -2.82
CA PRO A 296 -6.61 17.12 -3.97
C PRO A 296 -7.71 16.13 -3.56
N LEU A 297 -8.91 16.31 -4.10
CA LEU A 297 -10.04 15.42 -3.87
C LEU A 297 -9.80 14.07 -4.56
N THR A 298 -10.01 12.98 -3.83
CA THR A 298 -9.92 11.61 -4.34
C THR A 298 -10.96 10.74 -3.63
N LEU A 299 -11.27 9.58 -4.18
CA LEU A 299 -12.19 8.62 -3.54
C LEU A 299 -11.78 8.27 -2.10
N TYR A 300 -10.48 8.21 -1.83
CA TYR A 300 -9.99 7.89 -0.50
C TYR A 300 -10.27 8.99 0.53
N VAL A 301 -10.42 10.23 0.08
CA VAL A 301 -10.82 11.37 0.92
C VAL A 301 -12.22 11.17 1.52
N ALA A 302 -13.15 10.52 0.81
CA ALA A 302 -14.47 10.20 1.34
C ALA A 302 -14.40 9.39 2.63
N ARG A 303 -13.52 8.39 2.66
CA ARG A 303 -13.29 7.54 3.84
C ARG A 303 -12.66 8.32 5.00
N HIS A 304 -11.69 9.18 4.71
CA HIS A 304 -11.10 10.05 5.72
C HIS A 304 -12.11 11.05 6.28
N ALA A 305 -12.91 11.66 5.40
CA ALA A 305 -13.92 12.63 5.79
C ALA A 305 -14.98 11.98 6.69
N TRP A 306 -15.50 10.80 6.32
CA TRP A 306 -16.47 10.08 7.14
C TRP A 306 -15.93 9.82 8.55
N ALA A 307 -14.72 9.26 8.66
CA ALA A 307 -14.11 8.97 9.95
C ALA A 307 -13.86 10.24 10.78
N SER A 308 -13.36 11.31 10.15
CA SER A 308 -13.07 12.57 10.86
C SER A 308 -14.34 13.27 11.33
N ILE A 309 -15.40 13.26 10.51
CA ILE A 309 -16.71 13.80 10.87
C ILE A 309 -17.36 12.97 11.98
N ALA A 310 -17.28 11.63 11.92
CA ALA A 310 -17.77 10.78 13.00
C ALA A 310 -17.07 11.09 14.33
N LYS A 311 -15.73 11.27 14.29
CA LYS A 311 -14.96 11.67 15.47
C LYS A 311 -15.38 13.05 15.99
N SER A 312 -15.56 14.06 15.12
CA SER A 312 -15.99 15.40 15.53
C SER A 312 -17.39 15.43 16.15
N LYS A 313 -18.20 14.40 15.89
CA LYS A 313 -19.52 14.16 16.50
C LYS A 313 -19.44 13.28 17.77
N ASN A 314 -18.24 13.07 18.32
CA ASN A 314 -17.98 12.27 19.52
C ASN A 314 -18.45 10.80 19.41
N ILE A 315 -18.51 10.23 18.20
CA ILE A 315 -18.81 8.81 18.03
C ILE A 315 -17.60 8.00 18.55
N PRO A 316 -17.83 6.98 19.40
CA PRO A 316 -16.77 6.15 19.97
C PRO A 316 -15.86 5.54 18.88
N LEU A 317 -14.56 5.45 19.18
CA LEU A 317 -13.58 4.92 18.25
C LEU A 317 -13.87 3.47 17.81
N SER A 318 -14.38 2.65 18.74
CA SER A 318 -14.82 1.28 18.46
C SER A 318 -15.91 1.23 17.37
N VAL A 319 -16.92 2.09 17.50
CA VAL A 319 -18.03 2.20 16.54
C VAL A 319 -17.53 2.70 15.17
N ILE A 320 -16.59 3.67 15.15
CA ILE A 320 -15.96 4.14 13.89
C ILE A 320 -15.15 3.00 13.25
N SER A 321 -14.38 2.26 14.06
CA SER A 321 -13.55 1.14 13.61
C SER A 321 -14.39 0.03 13.00
N GLU A 322 -15.45 -0.38 13.67
CA GLU A 322 -16.40 -1.39 13.20
C GLU A 322 -17.11 -0.93 11.94
N GLY A 323 -17.67 0.29 11.96
CA GLY A 323 -18.36 0.87 10.80
C GLY A 323 -17.50 0.98 9.55
N MET A 324 -16.18 1.16 9.71
CA MET A 324 -15.20 1.15 8.63
C MET A 324 -14.70 -0.26 8.28
N GLY A 325 -15.02 -1.27 9.05
CA GLY A 325 -14.51 -2.64 8.89
C GLY A 325 -12.99 -2.73 9.07
N HIS A 326 -12.44 -2.11 10.11
CA HIS A 326 -11.04 -2.28 10.49
C HIS A 326 -10.89 -3.47 11.43
N GLU A 327 -9.82 -4.25 11.25
CA GLU A 327 -9.51 -5.40 12.12
C GLU A 327 -9.08 -4.97 13.53
N SER A 328 -8.61 -3.72 13.67
CA SER A 328 -8.21 -3.17 14.96
C SER A 328 -8.44 -1.67 15.04
N GLU A 329 -8.73 -1.17 16.24
CA GLU A 329 -8.83 0.26 16.55
C GLU A 329 -7.52 1.00 16.28
N ALA A 330 -6.37 0.33 16.43
CA ALA A 330 -5.06 0.91 16.11
C ALA A 330 -5.00 1.41 14.67
N THR A 331 -5.59 0.68 13.72
CA THR A 331 -5.73 1.14 12.32
C THR A 331 -6.57 2.40 12.23
N THR A 332 -7.67 2.49 12.98
CA THR A 332 -8.55 3.66 13.01
C THR A 332 -7.85 4.86 13.65
N ARG A 333 -7.09 4.65 14.72
CA ARG A 333 -6.27 5.69 15.37
C ARG A 333 -5.28 6.34 14.41
N ILE A 334 -4.64 5.56 13.53
CA ILE A 334 -3.75 6.12 12.49
C ILE A 334 -4.50 7.07 11.56
N TYR A 335 -5.77 6.78 11.21
CA TYR A 335 -6.62 7.67 10.43
C TYR A 335 -6.96 8.96 11.15
N LEU A 336 -7.12 8.91 12.47
CA LEU A 336 -7.61 9.98 13.32
C LEU A 336 -6.50 10.68 14.15
N ALA A 337 -5.24 10.31 13.94
CA ALA A 337 -4.12 10.61 14.82
C ALA A 337 -3.72 12.09 14.93
N SER A 338 -4.31 13.01 14.22
CA SER A 338 -4.23 14.42 14.54
C SER A 338 -5.48 14.83 15.32
N LEU A 339 -5.38 14.95 16.63
CA LEU A 339 -6.35 15.72 17.39
C LEU A 339 -6.31 17.14 16.83
N ASP A 340 -7.46 17.66 16.44
CA ASP A 340 -7.61 19.09 16.21
C ASP A 340 -7.25 19.79 17.54
N THR A 341 -6.25 20.65 17.52
CA THR A 341 -5.85 21.44 18.69
C THR A 341 -7.06 22.11 19.32
N LYS A 342 -8.03 22.55 18.49
CA LYS A 342 -9.30 23.12 18.95
C LYS A 342 -10.14 22.16 19.80
N ALA A 343 -10.08 20.84 19.56
CA ALA A 343 -10.80 19.89 20.40
C ALA A 343 -10.14 19.74 21.78
N VAL A 344 -8.80 19.80 21.83
CA VAL A 344 -8.04 19.81 23.09
C VAL A 344 -8.31 21.11 23.85
N ASP A 345 -8.27 22.25 23.15
CA ASP A 345 -8.53 23.57 23.74
C ASP A 345 -9.96 23.67 24.31
N LYS A 346 -10.96 23.13 23.56
CA LYS A 346 -12.35 23.07 24.03
C LYS A 346 -12.49 22.18 25.27
N ALA A 347 -11.83 21.01 25.28
CA ALA A 347 -11.83 20.13 26.44
C ALA A 347 -11.17 20.81 27.65
N ASN A 348 -10.03 21.46 27.44
CA ASN A 348 -9.36 22.21 28.48
C ASN A 348 -10.23 23.37 29.04
N HIS A 349 -10.88 24.11 28.12
CA HIS A 349 -11.82 25.18 28.53
C HIS A 349 -12.97 24.62 29.39
N LEU A 350 -13.55 23.47 29.03
CA LEU A 350 -14.60 22.84 29.84
C LEU A 350 -14.10 22.40 31.21
N ILE A 351 -12.88 21.87 31.30
CA ILE A 351 -12.25 21.48 32.57
C ILE A 351 -12.03 22.72 33.44
N LEU A 352 -11.46 23.78 32.87
CA LEU A 352 -11.21 25.01 33.60
C LEU A 352 -12.52 25.69 34.07
N LYS A 353 -13.58 25.63 33.28
CA LYS A 353 -14.89 26.14 33.65
C LYS A 353 -15.52 25.38 34.84
N SER A 354 -15.15 24.13 35.07
CA SER A 354 -15.63 23.36 36.24
C SER A 354 -14.90 23.71 37.55
N LEU A 355 -13.88 24.58 37.48
CA LEU A 355 -13.16 25.10 38.64
C LEU A 355 -13.69 26.47 39.14
N LEU A 356 -14.58 27.09 38.36
CA LEU A 356 -15.25 28.34 38.65
C LEU A 356 -16.63 28.07 39.24
#